data_45d7cf1e657d9fe57e41febc57d90d5e
#
_entry.id   45d7cf1e657d9fe57e41febc57d90d5e
#
_cell.length_a   1.000
_cell.length_b   1.000
_cell.length_c   1.000
_cell.angle_alpha   90.00
_cell.angle_beta   90.00
_cell.angle_gamma   90.00
#
_symmetry.space_group_name_H-M   'P 1'
#
loop_
_entity.id
_entity.type
_entity.pdbx_description
1 polymer ?
#
loop_
_entity_poly.entity_id
_entity_poly.type
_entity_poly.pdbx_seq_one_letter_code
_entity_poly.pdbx_strand_id
1 'polypeptide(L)'
;ADGKVVYARKEFDPVDYDGTKSHKGCVVVEHETEIGNNVSIKYYSIYMHLRQIEAGVDKGRKIFRKSKIGLVGQHQNENKMHFEIVCDQANLAKIIGRSTPELSLGADGRKDVVFGDIHFYLPPSTKFYSDANTTTEVYTSTTPLFVSLNFRSGKAYTQTYRELGNGIFQKQSKDPLLVKYKLSSKDNTESENYEYDLHRFSKRFVTSAISQSAVYELFKFGRILDPANETSNISTIGHWHKVPLPDNKVGYVNLNTTAIKKFSDGDFPHWIGWRLFNDDPTPYSQCNSPLLKKWLDVNGD
;
A
#
# COMPACT_ATOMS: atom_id res chain seq x y z
N ALA A 1 -10.98 16.98 -1.19
CA ALA A 1 -10.66 17.08 0.24
C ALA A 1 -10.89 18.52 0.71
N ASP A 2 -11.15 18.72 1.98
CA ASP A 2 -11.16 20.04 2.60
C ASP A 2 -9.74 20.57 2.71
N GLY A 3 -9.55 21.90 2.69
CA GLY A 3 -8.23 22.46 2.81
C GLY A 3 -8.24 23.97 3.00
N LYS A 4 -7.02 24.53 3.12
CA LYS A 4 -6.79 25.96 3.27
C LYS A 4 -6.00 26.47 2.08
N VAL A 5 -6.45 27.52 1.41
CA VAL A 5 -5.73 28.16 0.34
C VAL A 5 -4.45 28.82 0.90
N VAL A 6 -3.30 28.37 0.46
CA VAL A 6 -2.00 28.90 0.87
C VAL A 6 -1.39 29.84 -0.18
N TYR A 7 -1.82 29.68 -1.43
CA TYR A 7 -1.42 30.54 -2.53
C TYR A 7 -2.56 30.70 -3.54
N ALA A 8 -2.76 31.91 -4.05
CA ALA A 8 -3.66 32.20 -5.16
C ALA A 8 -3.05 33.33 -6.02
N ARG A 9 -2.83 33.04 -7.31
CA ARG A 9 -2.41 34.02 -8.31
C ARG A 9 -3.58 34.33 -9.24
N LYS A 10 -4.09 35.54 -9.13
CA LYS A 10 -5.26 36.05 -9.86
C LYS A 10 -4.88 36.89 -11.10
N GLU A 11 -3.81 36.48 -11.77
CA GLU A 11 -3.41 37.03 -13.06
C GLU A 11 -3.94 36.09 -14.15
N PHE A 12 -4.93 36.56 -14.90
CA PHE A 12 -5.66 35.70 -15.81
C PHE A 12 -5.29 35.89 -17.27
N ASP A 13 -4.63 37.01 -17.63
CA ASP A 13 -4.17 37.25 -18.99
C ASP A 13 -3.19 36.16 -19.44
N PRO A 14 -3.42 35.53 -20.58
CA PRO A 14 -2.53 34.50 -21.08
C PRO A 14 -1.18 35.11 -21.45
N VAL A 15 -0.11 34.39 -21.12
CA VAL A 15 1.24 34.68 -21.59
C VAL A 15 1.45 33.97 -22.90
N ASP A 16 1.97 34.68 -23.88
CA ASP A 16 2.50 34.07 -25.10
C ASP A 16 3.94 33.60 -24.83
N TYR A 17 4.20 32.34 -25.05
CA TYR A 17 5.53 31.76 -25.00
C TYR A 17 5.73 30.92 -26.26
N ASP A 18 6.65 31.34 -27.10
CA ASP A 18 7.00 30.67 -28.36
C ASP A 18 5.75 30.37 -29.26
N GLY A 19 4.88 31.39 -29.42
CA GLY A 19 3.66 31.29 -30.23
C GLY A 19 2.53 30.50 -29.58
N THR A 20 2.67 30.09 -28.33
CA THR A 20 1.62 29.38 -27.60
C THR A 20 1.14 30.19 -26.38
N LYS A 21 -0.16 30.19 -26.14
CA LYS A 21 -0.78 30.92 -25.03
C LYS A 21 -1.06 30.03 -23.84
N SER A 22 -0.70 30.49 -22.64
CA SER A 22 -0.96 29.82 -21.37
C SER A 22 -1.47 30.80 -20.32
N HIS A 23 -2.57 30.45 -19.63
CA HIS A 23 -3.07 31.25 -18.51
C HIS A 23 -2.19 31.07 -17.27
N LYS A 24 -2.06 32.14 -16.47
CA LYS A 24 -1.19 32.17 -15.28
C LYS A 24 -1.93 31.88 -13.97
N GLY A 25 -3.25 31.83 -13.96
CA GLY A 25 -4.04 31.60 -12.75
C GLY A 25 -3.59 30.31 -12.04
N CYS A 26 -3.32 30.42 -10.73
CA CYS A 26 -2.84 29.30 -9.94
C CYS A 26 -3.45 29.33 -8.53
N VAL A 27 -3.87 28.20 -8.03
CA VAL A 27 -4.32 28.01 -6.64
C VAL A 27 -3.56 26.82 -6.04
N VAL A 28 -3.03 27.03 -4.83
CA VAL A 28 -2.44 25.96 -4.02
C VAL A 28 -3.24 25.83 -2.72
N VAL A 29 -3.66 24.62 -2.45
CA VAL A 29 -4.45 24.28 -1.26
C VAL A 29 -3.66 23.32 -0.38
N GLU A 30 -3.45 23.72 0.87
CA GLU A 30 -2.92 22.84 1.93
C GLU A 30 -4.04 21.96 2.47
N HIS A 31 -3.78 20.68 2.56
CA HIS A 31 -4.63 19.69 3.17
C HIS A 31 -3.93 19.06 4.36
N GLU A 32 -4.69 18.73 5.38
CA GLU A 32 -4.22 17.96 6.52
C GLU A 32 -5.16 16.78 6.74
N THR A 33 -4.61 15.60 6.93
CA THR A 33 -5.37 14.38 7.19
C THR A 33 -4.58 13.43 8.06
N GLU A 34 -5.26 12.46 8.62
CA GLU A 34 -4.65 11.40 9.38
C GLU A 34 -4.64 10.10 8.56
N ILE A 35 -3.53 9.38 8.62
CA ILE A 35 -3.38 8.04 8.05
C ILE A 35 -3.00 7.07 9.17
N GLY A 36 -3.51 5.84 9.11
CA GLY A 36 -3.22 4.81 10.09
C GLY A 36 -3.55 5.24 11.52
N ASN A 37 -2.68 4.93 12.45
CA ASN A 37 -2.87 5.19 13.88
C ASN A 37 -2.16 6.50 14.28
N ASN A 38 -2.92 7.60 14.33
CA ASN A 38 -2.46 8.93 14.76
C ASN A 38 -1.29 9.53 13.94
N VAL A 39 -1.16 9.14 12.67
CA VAL A 39 -0.14 9.70 11.77
C VAL A 39 -0.71 10.86 10.99
N SER A 40 -0.54 12.09 11.48
CA SER A 40 -0.96 13.29 10.75
C SER A 40 0.03 13.63 9.63
N ILE A 41 -0.52 13.89 8.45
CA ILE A 41 0.22 14.30 7.25
C ILE A 41 -0.35 15.58 6.66
N LYS A 42 0.53 16.37 6.04
CA LYS A 42 0.17 17.53 5.23
C LYS A 42 0.59 17.30 3.78
N TYR A 43 -0.28 17.68 2.86
CA TYR A 43 -0.01 17.66 1.44
C TYR A 43 -0.68 18.83 0.75
N TYR A 44 -0.31 19.12 -0.47
CA TYR A 44 -0.80 20.27 -1.23
C TYR A 44 -1.37 19.80 -2.56
N SER A 45 -2.51 20.35 -2.93
CA SER A 45 -3.02 20.25 -4.30
C SER A 45 -2.78 21.57 -5.03
N ILE A 46 -2.26 21.48 -6.24
CA ILE A 46 -1.87 22.60 -7.09
C ILE A 46 -2.74 22.58 -8.33
N TYR A 47 -3.37 23.71 -8.63
CA TYR A 47 -4.22 23.91 -9.80
C TYR A 47 -3.63 25.07 -10.60
N MET A 48 -3.11 24.81 -11.81
CA MET A 48 -2.52 25.82 -12.66
C MET A 48 -3.26 25.97 -13.99
N HIS A 49 -2.94 27.05 -14.69
CA HIS A 49 -3.57 27.43 -15.95
C HIS A 49 -5.07 27.75 -15.82
N LEU A 50 -5.46 28.33 -14.68
CA LEU A 50 -6.82 28.80 -14.49
C LEU A 50 -7.03 30.15 -15.20
N ARG A 51 -8.13 30.30 -15.94
CA ARG A 51 -8.53 31.57 -16.57
C ARG A 51 -9.36 32.47 -15.66
N GLN A 52 -9.84 31.92 -14.55
CA GLN A 52 -10.58 32.60 -13.49
C GLN A 52 -10.49 31.81 -12.21
N ILE A 53 -10.42 32.52 -11.08
CA ILE A 53 -10.50 31.93 -9.72
C ILE A 53 -11.80 32.45 -9.11
N GLU A 54 -12.56 31.56 -8.44
CA GLU A 54 -13.83 31.90 -7.81
C GLU A 54 -13.65 32.96 -6.71
N ALA A 55 -14.70 33.76 -6.53
CA ALA A 55 -14.78 34.71 -5.43
C ALA A 55 -14.68 33.96 -4.08
N GLY A 56 -13.82 34.45 -3.17
CA GLY A 56 -13.58 33.81 -1.89
C GLY A 56 -12.52 32.71 -1.88
N VAL A 57 -11.98 32.33 -3.01
CA VAL A 57 -10.77 31.48 -3.11
C VAL A 57 -9.54 32.41 -3.01
N ASP A 58 -9.20 32.76 -1.76
CA ASP A 58 -8.11 33.67 -1.40
C ASP A 58 -7.18 33.03 -0.39
N LYS A 59 -5.91 33.45 -0.40
CA LYS A 59 -4.93 32.99 0.60
C LYS A 59 -5.49 33.12 2.03
N GLY A 60 -5.39 32.04 2.79
CA GLY A 60 -5.88 31.94 4.17
C GLY A 60 -7.33 31.46 4.28
N ARG A 61 -8.10 31.42 3.20
CA ARG A 61 -9.49 30.95 3.23
C ARG A 61 -9.55 29.41 3.21
N LYS A 62 -10.51 28.89 3.98
CA LYS A 62 -10.86 27.47 3.96
C LYS A 62 -11.77 27.18 2.76
N ILE A 63 -11.50 26.09 2.06
CA ILE A 63 -12.36 25.55 1.02
C ILE A 63 -12.77 24.13 1.40
N PHE A 64 -13.93 23.72 0.93
CA PHE A 64 -14.51 22.44 1.25
C PHE A 64 -14.47 21.50 0.04
N ARG A 65 -14.59 20.22 0.31
CA ARG A 65 -14.74 19.21 -0.75
C ARG A 65 -15.87 19.62 -1.71
N LYS A 66 -15.60 19.54 -3.02
CA LYS A 66 -16.49 19.93 -4.11
C LYS A 66 -16.73 21.44 -4.27
N SER A 67 -16.11 22.30 -3.47
CA SER A 67 -16.13 23.73 -3.74
C SER A 67 -15.50 24.01 -5.11
N LYS A 68 -16.14 24.89 -5.87
CA LYS A 68 -15.58 25.38 -7.12
C LYS A 68 -14.35 26.25 -6.82
N ILE A 69 -13.24 26.00 -7.47
CA ILE A 69 -11.97 26.73 -7.30
C ILE A 69 -11.83 27.79 -8.38
N GLY A 70 -12.23 27.47 -9.60
CA GLY A 70 -12.09 28.36 -10.74
C GLY A 70 -12.55 27.73 -12.05
N LEU A 71 -12.18 28.38 -13.14
CA LEU A 71 -12.44 27.90 -14.51
C LEU A 71 -11.13 27.51 -15.16
N VAL A 72 -11.13 26.37 -15.83
CA VAL A 72 -10.01 25.88 -16.63
C VAL A 72 -9.69 26.90 -17.73
N GLY A 73 -8.42 27.24 -17.85
CA GLY A 73 -7.89 28.11 -18.90
C GLY A 73 -7.21 27.32 -20.01
N GLN A 74 -6.18 27.93 -20.58
CA GLN A 74 -5.38 27.31 -21.63
C GLN A 74 -3.96 27.04 -21.17
N HIS A 75 -3.38 25.96 -21.64
CA HIS A 75 -1.96 25.67 -21.64
C HIS A 75 -1.56 25.25 -23.05
N GLN A 76 -0.59 25.96 -23.63
CA GLN A 76 -0.14 25.74 -25.01
C GLN A 76 -1.32 25.74 -26.02
N ASN A 77 -2.18 26.74 -25.95
CA ASN A 77 -3.38 26.94 -26.76
C ASN A 77 -4.51 25.91 -26.56
N GLU A 78 -4.33 24.89 -25.72
CA GLU A 78 -5.33 23.89 -25.41
C GLU A 78 -6.04 24.17 -24.08
N ASN A 79 -7.34 23.93 -24.01
CA ASN A 79 -8.13 24.04 -22.77
C ASN A 79 -7.80 22.88 -21.83
N LYS A 80 -6.81 23.06 -20.99
CA LYS A 80 -6.35 22.07 -20.02
C LYS A 80 -5.82 22.74 -18.76
N MET A 81 -5.86 21.99 -17.67
CA MET A 81 -5.38 22.38 -16.36
C MET A 81 -4.23 21.46 -15.98
N HIS A 82 -3.19 22.04 -15.41
CA HIS A 82 -2.17 21.24 -14.70
C HIS A 82 -2.65 21.02 -13.27
N PHE A 83 -2.68 19.78 -12.86
CA PHE A 83 -3.04 19.36 -11.50
C PHE A 83 -1.96 18.50 -10.90
N GLU A 84 -1.51 18.88 -9.70
CA GLU A 84 -0.53 18.12 -8.93
C GLU A 84 -0.98 17.92 -7.49
N ILE A 85 -0.52 16.83 -6.88
CA ILE A 85 -0.54 16.61 -5.44
C ILE A 85 0.90 16.39 -4.99
N VAL A 86 1.37 17.21 -4.06
CA VAL A 86 2.75 17.19 -3.57
C VAL A 86 2.78 17.27 -2.05
N CYS A 87 3.86 16.81 -1.45
CA CYS A 87 4.16 17.05 -0.04
C CYS A 87 5.67 17.25 0.15
N ASP A 88 6.06 17.71 1.33
CA ASP A 88 7.47 17.78 1.70
C ASP A 88 8.02 16.39 2.06
N GLN A 89 9.35 16.31 2.17
CA GLN A 89 10.05 15.06 2.46
C GLN A 89 9.63 14.44 3.81
N ALA A 90 9.33 15.25 4.82
CA ALA A 90 8.94 14.76 6.14
C ALA A 90 7.55 14.10 6.10
N ASN A 91 6.61 14.71 5.38
CA ASN A 91 5.28 14.13 5.19
C ASN A 91 5.32 12.93 4.24
N LEU A 92 6.16 12.98 3.20
CA LEU A 92 6.35 11.83 2.31
C LEU A 92 6.88 10.61 3.08
N ALA A 93 7.88 10.79 3.95
CA ALA A 93 8.39 9.71 4.79
C ALA A 93 7.29 9.08 5.69
N LYS A 94 6.36 9.90 6.20
CA LYS A 94 5.19 9.38 6.94
C LYS A 94 4.24 8.58 6.03
N ILE A 95 3.97 9.05 4.82
CA ILE A 95 3.09 8.37 3.85
C ILE A 95 3.66 7.00 3.49
N ILE A 96 4.93 6.92 3.14
CA ILE A 96 5.57 5.67 2.69
C ILE A 96 6.16 4.83 3.83
N GLY A 97 6.24 5.39 5.06
CA GLY A 97 6.79 4.71 6.24
C GLY A 97 8.31 4.50 6.21
N ARG A 98 9.03 5.16 5.31
CA ARG A 98 10.49 5.06 5.16
C ARG A 98 11.05 6.28 4.45
N SER A 99 12.37 6.45 4.56
CA SER A 99 13.09 7.57 3.91
C SER A 99 13.71 7.22 2.55
N THR A 100 13.66 5.94 2.16
CA THR A 100 14.22 5.42 0.90
C THR A 100 13.10 4.85 0.02
N PRO A 101 13.25 4.84 -1.31
CA PRO A 101 12.30 4.22 -2.22
C PRO A 101 12.14 2.71 -2.00
N GLU A 102 13.26 2.04 -1.68
CA GLU A 102 13.33 0.59 -1.55
C GLU A 102 12.73 0.12 -0.23
N LEU A 103 12.00 -0.97 -0.27
CA LEU A 103 11.51 -1.66 0.90
C LEU A 103 12.57 -2.67 1.39
N SER A 104 12.92 -2.59 2.68
CA SER A 104 13.80 -3.60 3.28
C SER A 104 13.03 -4.90 3.53
N LEU A 105 13.55 -6.01 3.02
CA LEU A 105 13.02 -7.36 3.29
C LEU A 105 13.66 -8.00 4.54
N GLY A 106 14.52 -7.27 5.26
CA GLY A 106 15.19 -7.76 6.48
C GLY A 106 14.31 -7.70 7.74
N ALA A 107 13.25 -6.91 7.74
CA ALA A 107 12.33 -6.75 8.87
C ALA A 107 10.88 -6.78 8.38
N ASP A 108 9.93 -6.90 9.31
CA ASP A 108 8.51 -6.72 9.02
C ASP A 108 8.23 -5.27 8.62
N GLY A 109 7.19 -5.06 7.82
CA GLY A 109 6.70 -3.74 7.42
C GLY A 109 6.17 -2.92 8.59
N ARG A 110 5.73 -1.73 8.29
CA ARG A 110 5.19 -0.76 9.25
C ARG A 110 3.96 -1.31 9.99
N LYS A 111 3.77 -0.84 11.22
CA LYS A 111 2.66 -1.25 12.10
C LYS A 111 1.66 -0.13 12.35
N ASP A 112 2.06 1.11 12.09
CA ASP A 112 1.26 2.32 12.27
C ASP A 112 0.25 2.56 11.15
N VAL A 113 0.54 2.05 9.94
CA VAL A 113 -0.35 2.11 8.77
C VAL A 113 -0.46 0.71 8.16
N VAL A 114 -1.55 0.01 8.45
CA VAL A 114 -1.79 -1.36 7.96
C VAL A 114 -3.19 -1.43 7.37
N PHE A 115 -3.28 -1.71 6.08
CA PHE A 115 -4.54 -1.87 5.36
C PHE A 115 -4.36 -2.70 4.10
N GLY A 116 -5.49 -3.10 3.50
CA GLY A 116 -5.51 -3.85 2.25
C GLY A 116 -5.05 -5.30 2.41
N ASP A 117 -4.39 -5.81 1.39
CA ASP A 117 -3.86 -7.15 1.38
C ASP A 117 -2.63 -7.27 2.27
N ILE A 118 -2.44 -8.43 2.86
CA ILE A 118 -1.24 -8.76 3.62
C ILE A 118 -0.28 -9.54 2.72
N HIS A 119 0.98 -9.15 2.74
CA HIS A 119 2.02 -9.71 1.89
C HIS A 119 3.10 -10.35 2.73
N PHE A 120 3.47 -11.57 2.39
CA PHE A 120 4.51 -12.32 3.06
C PHE A 120 5.68 -12.53 2.10
N TYR A 121 6.87 -12.12 2.53
CA TYR A 121 8.12 -12.47 1.85
C TYR A 121 8.64 -13.78 2.43
N LEU A 122 8.75 -14.79 1.60
CA LEU A 122 9.28 -16.11 1.93
C LEU A 122 10.69 -16.23 1.35
N PRO A 123 11.73 -16.31 2.18
CA PRO A 123 13.10 -16.41 1.66
C PRO A 123 13.34 -17.75 0.93
N PRO A 124 14.42 -17.86 0.14
CA PRO A 124 14.87 -19.14 -0.39
C PRO A 124 15.01 -20.18 0.71
N SER A 125 14.83 -21.44 0.35
CA SER A 125 14.84 -22.58 1.27
C SER A 125 13.63 -22.66 2.20
N THR A 126 12.56 -21.89 1.93
CA THR A 126 11.28 -22.06 2.62
C THR A 126 10.65 -23.40 2.23
N LYS A 127 10.26 -24.17 3.23
CA LYS A 127 9.66 -25.51 3.08
C LYS A 127 8.14 -25.43 3.08
N PHE A 128 7.54 -26.24 2.20
CA PHE A 128 6.09 -26.38 2.06
C PHE A 128 5.70 -27.84 2.27
N TYR A 129 4.56 -28.04 2.89
CA TYR A 129 4.13 -29.35 3.38
C TYR A 129 2.81 -29.79 2.76
N SER A 130 2.53 -31.09 2.82
CA SER A 130 1.30 -31.69 2.27
C SER A 130 0.04 -31.26 3.03
N ASP A 131 0.16 -30.95 4.33
CA ASP A 131 -0.92 -30.46 5.18
C ASP A 131 -0.34 -29.58 6.31
N ALA A 132 -1.20 -28.88 7.04
CA ALA A 132 -0.79 -28.11 8.22
C ALA A 132 -0.31 -29.07 9.33
N ASN A 133 0.75 -28.67 10.03
CA ASN A 133 1.35 -29.43 11.14
C ASN A 133 1.88 -30.84 10.77
N THR A 134 2.22 -31.08 9.51
CA THR A 134 2.88 -32.32 9.06
C THR A 134 4.37 -32.10 8.82
N THR A 135 5.11 -33.19 8.71
CA THR A 135 6.53 -33.18 8.34
C THR A 135 6.77 -33.60 6.89
N THR A 136 5.69 -33.97 6.15
CA THR A 136 5.79 -34.41 4.76
C THR A 136 5.99 -33.21 3.87
N GLU A 137 7.23 -32.95 3.47
CA GLU A 137 7.60 -31.86 2.57
C GLU A 137 7.18 -32.18 1.13
N VAL A 138 6.58 -31.22 0.45
CA VAL A 138 6.15 -31.33 -0.96
C VAL A 138 6.92 -30.40 -1.88
N TYR A 139 7.54 -29.35 -1.33
CA TYR A 139 8.32 -28.39 -2.09
C TYR A 139 9.26 -27.60 -1.17
N THR A 140 10.44 -27.25 -1.66
CA THR A 140 11.33 -26.27 -1.04
C THR A 140 11.68 -25.21 -2.08
N SER A 141 11.50 -23.94 -1.74
CA SER A 141 11.77 -22.84 -2.65
C SER A 141 13.26 -22.66 -2.93
N THR A 142 13.64 -22.52 -4.18
CA THR A 142 15.02 -22.19 -4.59
C THR A 142 15.23 -20.69 -4.71
N THR A 143 14.16 -19.93 -4.91
CA THR A 143 14.16 -18.48 -5.03
C THR A 143 13.16 -17.90 -4.04
N PRO A 144 13.23 -16.59 -3.73
CA PRO A 144 12.19 -15.94 -2.91
C PRO A 144 10.80 -16.11 -3.54
N LEU A 145 9.81 -16.27 -2.68
CA LEU A 145 8.41 -16.25 -3.05
C LEU A 145 7.69 -15.16 -2.25
N PHE A 146 6.64 -14.61 -2.84
CA PHE A 146 5.79 -13.59 -2.21
C PHE A 146 4.36 -14.13 -2.19
N VAL A 147 3.78 -14.22 -1.01
CA VAL A 147 2.40 -14.69 -0.84
C VAL A 147 1.53 -13.52 -0.43
N SER A 148 0.46 -13.25 -1.15
CA SER A 148 -0.57 -12.32 -0.70
C SER A 148 -1.72 -13.06 -0.04
N LEU A 149 -2.24 -12.52 1.05
CA LEU A 149 -3.47 -12.92 1.73
C LEU A 149 -4.48 -11.78 1.56
N ASN A 150 -5.49 -12.04 0.75
CA ASN A 150 -6.49 -11.07 0.33
C ASN A 150 -7.85 -11.40 0.96
N PHE A 151 -8.56 -10.38 1.43
CA PHE A 151 -9.87 -10.52 2.05
C PHE A 151 -10.94 -9.90 1.17
N ARG A 152 -11.93 -10.70 0.76
CA ARG A 152 -13.05 -10.24 -0.08
C ARG A 152 -14.35 -10.92 0.35
N SER A 153 -15.37 -10.13 0.61
CA SER A 153 -16.71 -10.62 0.97
C SER A 153 -16.70 -11.65 2.09
N GLY A 154 -15.91 -11.42 3.13
CA GLY A 154 -15.77 -12.30 4.29
C GLY A 154 -14.89 -13.53 4.08
N LYS A 155 -14.43 -13.78 2.87
CA LYS A 155 -13.53 -14.89 2.51
C LYS A 155 -12.09 -14.41 2.43
N ALA A 156 -11.14 -15.33 2.56
CA ALA A 156 -9.73 -15.07 2.34
C ALA A 156 -9.20 -15.89 1.16
N TYR A 157 -8.24 -15.32 0.46
CA TYR A 157 -7.60 -15.94 -0.70
C TYR A 157 -6.10 -15.79 -0.62
N THR A 158 -5.34 -16.80 -1.05
CA THR A 158 -3.89 -16.73 -1.19
C THR A 158 -3.48 -16.73 -2.65
N GLN A 159 -2.49 -15.90 -2.97
CA GLN A 159 -1.84 -15.87 -4.27
C GLN A 159 -0.33 -15.82 -4.06
N THR A 160 0.41 -16.64 -4.79
CA THR A 160 1.87 -16.65 -4.75
C THR A 160 2.44 -16.03 -6.00
N TYR A 161 3.52 -15.26 -5.82
CA TYR A 161 4.28 -14.62 -6.88
C TYR A 161 5.74 -15.03 -6.77
N ARG A 162 6.40 -15.22 -7.91
CA ARG A 162 7.83 -15.41 -8.03
C ARG A 162 8.42 -14.28 -8.86
N GLU A 163 9.48 -13.68 -8.39
CA GLU A 163 10.22 -12.69 -9.15
C GLU A 163 11.04 -13.37 -10.26
N LEU A 164 10.90 -12.84 -11.46
CA LEU A 164 11.65 -13.29 -12.65
C LEU A 164 12.90 -12.43 -12.91
N GLY A 165 13.13 -11.40 -12.10
CA GLY A 165 14.16 -10.40 -12.25
C GLY A 165 13.61 -9.04 -12.69
N ASN A 166 14.37 -7.97 -12.43
CA ASN A 166 14.03 -6.59 -12.80
C ASN A 166 12.66 -6.10 -12.30
N GLY A 167 12.20 -6.61 -11.17
CA GLY A 167 10.89 -6.25 -10.61
C GLY A 167 9.69 -6.84 -11.34
N ILE A 168 9.89 -7.83 -12.20
CA ILE A 168 8.82 -8.56 -12.88
C ILE A 168 8.39 -9.74 -12.00
N PHE A 169 7.10 -9.80 -11.70
CA PHE A 169 6.53 -10.85 -10.87
C PHE A 169 5.55 -11.72 -11.64
N GLN A 170 5.71 -13.03 -11.54
CA GLN A 170 4.84 -14.03 -12.14
C GLN A 170 3.95 -14.69 -11.09
N LYS A 171 2.63 -14.67 -11.31
CA LYS A 171 1.68 -15.46 -10.52
C LYS A 171 1.94 -16.96 -10.69
N GLN A 172 1.85 -17.71 -9.61
CA GLN A 172 2.04 -19.16 -9.62
C GLN A 172 0.74 -19.95 -9.83
N SER A 173 -0.41 -19.26 -9.89
CA SER A 173 -1.69 -19.81 -10.32
C SER A 173 -2.49 -18.76 -11.08
N LYS A 174 -3.39 -19.21 -11.97
CA LYS A 174 -4.29 -18.31 -12.70
C LYS A 174 -5.21 -17.59 -11.73
N ASP A 175 -5.85 -18.31 -10.84
CA ASP A 175 -6.81 -17.81 -9.86
C ASP A 175 -6.23 -17.92 -8.44
N PRO A 176 -6.57 -16.97 -7.54
CA PRO A 176 -6.23 -17.08 -6.13
C PRO A 176 -6.86 -18.32 -5.49
N LEU A 177 -6.15 -18.93 -4.55
CA LEU A 177 -6.64 -20.11 -3.83
C LEU A 177 -7.49 -19.66 -2.65
N LEU A 178 -8.71 -20.17 -2.58
CA LEU A 178 -9.62 -19.91 -1.46
C LEU A 178 -9.10 -20.57 -0.18
N VAL A 179 -8.99 -19.78 0.88
CA VAL A 179 -8.59 -20.26 2.20
C VAL A 179 -9.78 -20.97 2.85
N LYS A 180 -9.56 -22.24 3.20
CA LYS A 180 -10.49 -23.04 4.00
C LYS A 180 -9.82 -23.42 5.30
N TYR A 181 -10.56 -23.42 6.38
CA TYR A 181 -10.04 -23.80 7.70
C TYR A 181 -11.09 -24.58 8.49
N LYS A 182 -10.60 -25.43 9.40
CA LYS A 182 -11.45 -26.24 10.25
C LYS A 182 -11.91 -25.45 11.47
N LEU A 183 -13.21 -25.33 11.66
CA LEU A 183 -13.82 -24.63 12.80
C LEU A 183 -13.55 -25.33 14.14
N SER A 184 -13.42 -26.65 14.13
CA SER A 184 -13.20 -27.48 15.30
C SER A 184 -12.18 -28.55 15.02
N SER A 185 -11.41 -28.95 16.03
CA SER A 185 -10.52 -30.12 15.96
C SER A 185 -11.28 -31.45 15.93
N LYS A 186 -12.56 -31.45 16.33
CA LYS A 186 -13.43 -32.65 16.39
C LYS A 186 -14.34 -32.78 15.18
N ASP A 187 -14.47 -31.68 14.42
CA ASP A 187 -15.38 -31.60 13.30
C ASP A 187 -14.57 -31.35 12.02
N ASN A 188 -14.77 -32.18 11.01
CA ASN A 188 -14.12 -31.99 9.71
C ASN A 188 -14.79 -30.93 8.85
N THR A 189 -15.76 -30.20 9.38
CA THR A 189 -16.43 -29.12 8.67
C THR A 189 -15.46 -27.98 8.39
N GLU A 190 -15.19 -27.73 7.12
CA GLU A 190 -14.41 -26.60 6.66
C GLU A 190 -15.31 -25.39 6.47
N SER A 191 -14.86 -24.24 6.92
CA SER A 191 -15.48 -22.94 6.65
C SER A 191 -14.66 -22.15 5.65
N GLU A 192 -15.36 -21.38 4.81
CA GLU A 192 -14.78 -20.41 3.88
C GLU A 192 -14.94 -18.96 4.39
N ASN A 193 -15.70 -18.75 5.47
CA ASN A 193 -16.03 -17.43 6.00
C ASN A 193 -14.94 -16.91 6.93
N TYR A 194 -13.73 -16.84 6.44
CA TYR A 194 -12.51 -16.55 7.20
C TYR A 194 -12.64 -15.32 8.12
N GLU A 195 -13.07 -14.17 7.59
CA GLU A 195 -13.17 -12.94 8.38
C GLU A 195 -14.22 -13.02 9.49
N TYR A 196 -15.39 -13.59 9.19
CA TYR A 196 -16.47 -13.69 10.17
C TYR A 196 -16.17 -14.69 11.26
N ASP A 197 -15.48 -15.77 10.93
CA ASP A 197 -15.15 -16.82 11.88
C ASP A 197 -13.81 -16.61 12.59
N LEU A 198 -13.01 -15.62 12.14
CA LEU A 198 -11.69 -15.37 12.69
C LEU A 198 -11.72 -15.10 14.20
N HIS A 199 -12.74 -14.39 14.69
CA HIS A 199 -12.94 -14.16 16.11
C HIS A 199 -13.21 -15.45 16.90
N ARG A 200 -14.00 -16.37 16.34
CA ARG A 200 -14.24 -17.70 16.93
C ARG A 200 -13.00 -18.57 16.88
N PHE A 201 -12.32 -18.55 15.75
CA PHE A 201 -11.09 -19.31 15.53
C PHE A 201 -9.98 -18.86 16.49
N SER A 202 -9.81 -17.58 16.70
CA SER A 202 -8.79 -17.04 17.61
C SER A 202 -8.99 -17.48 19.06
N LYS A 203 -10.24 -17.68 19.54
CA LYS A 203 -10.53 -18.19 20.89
C LYS A 203 -9.88 -19.54 21.20
N ARG A 204 -9.61 -20.37 20.19
CA ARG A 204 -9.04 -21.72 20.36
C ARG A 204 -7.60 -21.71 20.88
N PHE A 205 -6.91 -20.60 20.73
CA PHE A 205 -5.49 -20.44 21.06
C PHE A 205 -5.27 -19.58 22.32
N VAL A 206 -6.36 -19.09 22.93
CA VAL A 206 -6.27 -18.26 24.14
C VAL A 206 -5.80 -19.09 25.33
N THR A 207 -4.85 -18.56 26.06
CA THR A 207 -4.32 -19.10 27.31
C THR A 207 -4.16 -17.99 28.32
N SER A 208 -3.68 -18.28 29.53
CA SER A 208 -3.33 -17.23 30.50
C SER A 208 -2.21 -16.29 30.02
N ALA A 209 -1.40 -16.73 29.05
CA ALA A 209 -0.27 -15.99 28.48
C ALA A 209 -0.51 -15.49 27.05
N ILE A 210 -1.66 -15.81 26.45
CA ILE A 210 -1.96 -15.46 25.06
C ILE A 210 -3.39 -14.88 25.00
N SER A 211 -3.49 -13.60 24.66
CA SER A 211 -4.76 -12.91 24.48
C SER A 211 -5.46 -13.28 23.19
N GLN A 212 -6.77 -13.14 23.16
CA GLN A 212 -7.54 -13.34 21.93
C GLN A 212 -7.20 -12.28 20.87
N SER A 213 -6.92 -11.05 21.29
CA SER A 213 -6.54 -9.94 20.40
C SER A 213 -5.26 -10.28 19.64
N ALA A 214 -4.22 -10.74 20.35
CA ALA A 214 -2.95 -11.12 19.74
C ALA A 214 -3.11 -12.23 18.70
N VAL A 215 -3.93 -13.23 19.00
CA VAL A 215 -4.22 -14.34 18.06
C VAL A 215 -5.02 -13.84 16.86
N TYR A 216 -6.01 -12.96 17.09
CA TYR A 216 -6.78 -12.34 16.01
C TYR A 216 -5.87 -11.52 15.08
N GLU A 217 -4.98 -10.70 15.64
CA GLU A 217 -4.02 -9.90 14.86
C GLU A 217 -3.06 -10.80 14.07
N LEU A 218 -2.56 -11.89 14.68
CA LEU A 218 -1.74 -12.87 13.97
C LEU A 218 -2.44 -13.40 12.72
N PHE A 219 -3.68 -13.85 12.85
CA PHE A 219 -4.40 -14.43 11.72
C PHE A 219 -4.88 -13.39 10.70
N LYS A 220 -5.13 -12.15 11.12
CA LYS A 220 -5.56 -11.06 10.25
C LYS A 220 -4.39 -10.39 9.55
N PHE A 221 -3.30 -10.11 10.27
CA PHE A 221 -2.20 -9.26 9.81
C PHE A 221 -0.84 -9.98 9.77
N GLY A 222 -0.80 -11.25 10.13
CA GLY A 222 0.43 -12.04 10.21
C GLY A 222 1.35 -11.71 11.40
N ARG A 223 1.00 -10.70 12.21
CA ARG A 223 1.81 -10.20 13.34
C ARG A 223 0.96 -9.39 14.32
N ILE A 224 1.51 -9.12 15.51
CA ILE A 224 0.94 -8.15 16.46
C ILE A 224 1.31 -6.73 15.97
N LEU A 225 0.33 -5.84 15.91
CA LEU A 225 0.50 -4.45 15.47
C LEU A 225 0.93 -3.52 16.59
N ASP A 226 0.44 -3.74 17.81
CA ASP A 226 0.80 -2.96 19.00
C ASP A 226 1.51 -3.80 20.06
N PRO A 227 2.79 -4.17 19.84
CA PRO A 227 3.53 -5.00 20.80
C PRO A 227 3.86 -4.27 22.11
N ALA A 228 3.67 -2.96 22.19
CA ALA A 228 3.88 -2.20 23.43
C ALA A 228 2.76 -2.47 24.47
N ASN A 229 1.52 -2.69 23.98
CA ASN A 229 0.37 -2.98 24.80
C ASN A 229 -0.06 -4.46 24.78
N GLU A 230 0.52 -5.26 23.91
CA GLU A 230 0.24 -6.70 23.80
C GLU A 230 1.51 -7.53 24.03
N THR A 231 1.55 -8.22 25.15
CA THR A 231 2.71 -9.00 25.60
C THR A 231 2.62 -10.51 25.27
N SER A 232 1.52 -10.93 24.64
CA SER A 232 1.30 -12.35 24.30
C SER A 232 2.38 -12.90 23.39
N ASN A 233 2.95 -14.04 23.75
CA ASN A 233 3.90 -14.74 22.90
C ASN A 233 3.17 -15.63 21.89
N ILE A 234 2.98 -15.13 20.69
CA ILE A 234 2.31 -15.85 19.59
C ILE A 234 3.27 -16.72 18.75
N SER A 235 4.56 -16.78 19.08
CA SER A 235 5.56 -17.50 18.27
C SER A 235 5.28 -19.00 18.14
N THR A 236 4.57 -19.58 19.12
CA THR A 236 4.18 -20.99 19.14
C THR A 236 2.93 -21.31 18.35
N ILE A 237 2.20 -20.28 17.89
CA ILE A 237 0.95 -20.46 17.14
C ILE A 237 1.27 -20.58 15.65
N GLY A 238 0.90 -21.71 15.04
CA GLY A 238 1.05 -21.89 13.60
C GLY A 238 0.01 -21.06 12.81
N HIS A 239 0.50 -20.21 11.92
CA HIS A 239 -0.32 -19.48 10.94
C HIS A 239 -0.22 -20.20 9.59
N TRP A 240 -0.90 -21.32 9.49
CA TRP A 240 -0.80 -22.22 8.34
C TRP A 240 -1.76 -21.82 7.22
N HIS A 241 -1.21 -21.65 6.02
CA HIS A 241 -1.99 -21.42 4.83
C HIS A 241 -1.58 -22.36 3.70
N LYS A 242 -2.56 -22.84 2.97
CA LYS A 242 -2.37 -23.51 1.68
C LYS A 242 -2.14 -22.43 0.63
N VAL A 243 -1.08 -22.56 -0.13
CA VAL A 243 -0.67 -21.55 -1.14
C VAL A 243 -0.35 -22.23 -2.47
N PRO A 244 -0.61 -21.52 -3.60
CA PRO A 244 -0.13 -21.97 -4.90
C PRO A 244 1.41 -21.96 -4.93
N LEU A 245 1.99 -22.93 -5.63
CA LEU A 245 3.43 -23.09 -5.81
C LEU A 245 3.77 -23.14 -7.29
N PRO A 246 5.07 -23.00 -7.67
CA PRO A 246 5.51 -23.27 -9.02
C PRO A 246 5.05 -24.64 -9.53
N ASP A 247 4.97 -24.79 -10.86
CA ASP A 247 4.60 -26.03 -11.55
C ASP A 247 3.19 -26.55 -11.22
N ASN A 248 2.24 -25.61 -10.96
CA ASN A 248 0.85 -25.93 -10.61
C ASN A 248 0.69 -26.79 -9.34
N LYS A 249 1.68 -26.79 -8.49
CA LYS A 249 1.62 -27.44 -7.19
C LYS A 249 0.89 -26.56 -6.16
N VAL A 250 0.55 -27.15 -5.04
CA VAL A 250 0.05 -26.46 -3.85
C VAL A 250 0.74 -27.04 -2.61
N GLY A 251 0.89 -26.24 -1.58
CA GLY A 251 1.47 -26.70 -0.32
C GLY A 251 1.06 -25.82 0.84
N TYR A 252 1.22 -26.32 2.04
CA TYR A 252 1.01 -25.58 3.28
C TYR A 252 2.31 -24.99 3.76
N VAL A 253 2.25 -23.74 4.22
CA VAL A 253 3.36 -23.05 4.84
C VAL A 253 2.91 -22.37 6.13
N ASN A 254 3.76 -22.43 7.17
CA ASN A 254 3.54 -21.67 8.39
C ASN A 254 4.10 -20.25 8.19
N LEU A 255 3.21 -19.28 8.05
CA LEU A 255 3.56 -17.86 7.84
C LEU A 255 4.00 -17.17 9.14
N ASN A 256 3.86 -17.81 10.31
CA ASN A 256 4.31 -17.29 11.61
C ASN A 256 5.70 -17.79 11.97
N THR A 257 6.69 -17.53 11.12
CA THR A 257 8.10 -17.79 11.41
C THR A 257 8.90 -16.50 11.33
N THR A 258 10.02 -16.41 12.04
CA THR A 258 10.86 -15.20 12.06
C THR A 258 11.56 -14.93 10.72
N ALA A 259 11.75 -15.96 9.91
CA ALA A 259 12.35 -15.84 8.57
C ALA A 259 11.40 -15.17 7.57
N ILE A 260 10.08 -15.38 7.71
CA ILE A 260 9.07 -14.81 6.84
C ILE A 260 8.75 -13.39 7.30
N LYS A 261 8.84 -12.40 6.39
CA LYS A 261 8.53 -11.00 6.69
C LYS A 261 7.14 -10.65 6.21
N LYS A 262 6.47 -9.77 6.94
CA LYS A 262 5.06 -9.43 6.78
C LYS A 262 4.93 -7.95 6.44
N PHE A 263 4.16 -7.68 5.41
CA PHE A 263 3.86 -6.35 4.89
C PHE A 263 2.35 -6.20 4.65
N SER A 264 1.90 -5.00 4.39
CA SER A 264 0.53 -4.72 3.91
C SER A 264 0.59 -3.77 2.71
N ASP A 265 -0.54 -3.49 2.06
CA ASP A 265 -0.61 -2.46 1.02
C ASP A 265 -0.13 -1.09 1.52
N GLY A 266 -0.19 -0.83 2.83
CA GLY A 266 0.38 0.36 3.46
C GLY A 266 1.90 0.52 3.29
N ASP A 267 2.62 -0.56 3.04
CA ASP A 267 4.06 -0.55 2.76
C ASP A 267 4.38 -0.28 1.28
N PHE A 268 3.37 -0.37 0.40
CA PHE A 268 3.49 -0.24 -1.05
C PHE A 268 2.61 0.89 -1.59
N PRO A 269 2.89 2.16 -1.23
CA PRO A 269 2.02 3.28 -1.58
C PRO A 269 1.85 3.50 -3.09
N HIS A 270 2.77 3.03 -3.92
CA HIS A 270 2.66 3.06 -5.37
C HIS A 270 1.54 2.16 -5.92
N TRP A 271 1.11 1.12 -5.20
CA TRP A 271 -0.04 0.29 -5.59
C TRP A 271 -1.37 1.01 -5.40
N ILE A 272 -1.39 2.05 -4.57
CA ILE A 272 -2.54 2.92 -4.35
C ILE A 272 -2.40 4.29 -5.03
N GLY A 273 -1.47 4.41 -6.00
CA GLY A 273 -1.27 5.60 -6.80
C GLY A 273 -0.16 6.53 -6.34
N TRP A 274 0.61 6.18 -5.30
CA TRP A 274 1.75 6.97 -4.84
C TRP A 274 3.07 6.32 -5.24
N ARG A 275 4.00 7.14 -5.78
CA ARG A 275 5.35 6.70 -6.08
C ARG A 275 6.35 7.76 -5.63
N LEU A 276 7.42 7.34 -4.99
CA LEU A 276 8.51 8.21 -4.60
C LEU A 276 9.49 8.37 -5.76
N PHE A 277 9.74 9.61 -6.15
CA PHE A 277 10.84 10.02 -7.01
C PHE A 277 11.67 11.05 -6.23
N ASN A 278 12.92 10.75 -5.96
CA ASN A 278 13.84 11.59 -5.19
C ASN A 278 15.19 11.77 -5.89
N ASP A 279 15.25 11.48 -7.17
CA ASP A 279 16.44 11.49 -8.02
C ASP A 279 16.49 12.68 -8.98
N ASP A 280 15.63 13.69 -8.78
CA ASP A 280 15.66 14.93 -9.57
C ASP A 280 16.87 15.77 -9.15
N PRO A 281 17.84 16.01 -10.07
CA PRO A 281 19.04 16.78 -9.75
C PRO A 281 18.81 18.29 -9.77
N THR A 282 17.61 18.76 -10.15
CA THR A 282 17.36 20.18 -10.38
C THR A 282 16.46 20.78 -9.31
N PRO A 283 16.71 22.05 -8.91
CA PRO A 283 15.87 22.77 -7.97
C PRO A 283 14.67 23.48 -8.62
N TYR A 284 14.42 23.21 -9.89
CA TYR A 284 13.39 23.89 -10.67
C TYR A 284 12.05 23.16 -10.59
N SER A 285 10.98 23.86 -10.95
CA SER A 285 9.63 23.29 -11.01
C SER A 285 9.41 22.29 -12.17
N GLN A 286 10.36 22.16 -13.09
CA GLN A 286 10.37 21.09 -14.09
C GLN A 286 10.95 19.83 -13.50
N CYS A 287 10.22 18.73 -13.53
CA CYS A 287 10.74 17.46 -13.06
C CYS A 287 11.76 16.89 -14.07
N ASN A 288 13.01 16.75 -13.62
CA ASN A 288 14.10 16.15 -14.39
C ASN A 288 14.57 14.80 -13.80
N SER A 289 13.72 14.16 -12.99
CA SER A 289 13.99 12.83 -12.46
C SER A 289 14.27 11.84 -13.59
N PRO A 290 15.45 11.23 -13.70
CA PRO A 290 15.74 10.17 -14.65
C PRO A 290 14.83 8.95 -14.44
N LEU A 291 14.56 8.61 -13.18
CA LEU A 291 13.68 7.49 -12.82
C LEU A 291 12.24 7.71 -13.28
N LEU A 292 11.71 8.94 -13.11
CA LEU A 292 10.38 9.27 -13.60
C LEU A 292 10.32 9.23 -15.14
N LYS A 293 11.32 9.79 -15.83
CA LYS A 293 11.39 9.76 -17.29
C LYS A 293 11.42 8.34 -17.82
N LYS A 294 12.24 7.47 -17.24
CA LYS A 294 12.30 6.04 -17.57
C LYS A 294 10.97 5.33 -17.31
N TRP A 295 10.34 5.63 -16.18
CA TRP A 295 9.06 5.00 -15.82
C TRP A 295 7.90 5.42 -16.72
N LEU A 296 7.91 6.67 -17.21
CA LEU A 296 6.93 7.19 -18.16
C LEU A 296 7.28 6.87 -19.61
N ASP A 297 8.41 6.23 -19.85
CA ASP A 297 8.93 5.92 -21.18
C ASP A 297 8.95 7.14 -22.13
N VAL A 298 9.41 8.27 -21.58
CA VAL A 298 9.37 9.57 -22.29
C VAL A 298 10.20 9.54 -23.57
N ASN A 299 11.20 8.68 -23.64
CA ASN A 299 12.11 8.58 -24.80
C ASN A 299 11.77 7.38 -25.71
N GLY A 300 10.85 6.48 -25.33
CA GLY A 300 10.45 5.32 -26.12
C GLY A 300 11.56 4.29 -26.31
N ASP A 301 12.42 4.07 -25.29
CA ASP A 301 13.57 3.14 -25.33
C ASP A 301 13.19 1.71 -24.89
#